data_fb3d36afe1f4104b4aa248b1051b5386
#
_entry.id   fb3d36afe1f4104b4aa248b1051b5386
#
_cell.length_a   1.000
_cell.length_b   1.000
_cell.length_c   1.000
_cell.angle_alpha   90.00
_cell.angle_beta   90.00
_cell.angle_gamma   90.00
#
_symmetry.space_group_name_H-M   'P 1'
#
loop_
_entity.id
_entity.type
_entity.pdbx_description
1 polymer ?
#
loop_
_entity_poly.entity_id
_entity_poly.type
_entity_poly.pdbx_seq_one_letter_code
_entity_poly.pdbx_strand_id
1 'polypeptide(L)'
;MDRRNFIIAGAAAIACGYGVGIALPKTRADELYLRPPGAVKNFESLCIKCGQCVQVCPYHSIDLLDIAQGYSNGTSYIDANKRGCYLCDLFPCVLACPSGALSHDTKVIGDVKMGVAILVDANACLAFKGESVSESGVKNLLDRKIYNDREQAVKDSIKVKIGSICDLCASLCPVGESAIIIQGNLPLIKQGCVGCGVCAEVCPPQVIKIVPNKTYDEIY
;
A
#
# COMPACT_ATOMS: atom_id res chain seq x y z
N MET A 1 -47.39 -24.44 3.77
CA MET A 1 -46.09 -24.88 4.38
C MET A 1 -46.31 -25.00 5.89
N ASP A 2 -46.10 -26.21 6.45
CA ASP A 2 -46.28 -26.43 7.89
C ASP A 2 -45.20 -25.68 8.68
N ARG A 3 -45.57 -25.10 9.83
CA ARG A 3 -44.61 -24.39 10.73
C ARG A 3 -43.38 -25.19 11.02
N ARG A 4 -43.54 -26.51 11.16
CA ARG A 4 -42.41 -27.44 11.42
C ARG A 4 -41.42 -27.51 10.26
N ASN A 5 -41.89 -27.53 9.02
CA ASN A 5 -41.05 -27.59 7.81
C ASN A 5 -40.32 -26.25 7.58
N PHE A 6 -40.95 -25.14 7.95
CA PHE A 6 -40.29 -23.82 7.91
C PHE A 6 -39.14 -23.69 8.91
N ILE A 7 -39.34 -24.20 10.14
CA ILE A 7 -38.29 -24.19 11.17
C ILE A 7 -37.13 -25.13 10.78
N ILE A 8 -37.41 -26.32 10.24
CA ILE A 8 -36.39 -27.26 9.79
C ILE A 8 -35.59 -26.67 8.62
N ALA A 9 -36.26 -26.05 7.65
CA ALA A 9 -35.59 -25.40 6.52
C ALA A 9 -34.72 -24.21 6.95
N GLY A 10 -35.19 -23.41 7.92
CA GLY A 10 -34.45 -22.31 8.50
C GLY A 10 -33.22 -22.78 9.26
N ALA A 11 -33.34 -23.83 10.09
CA ALA A 11 -32.23 -24.42 10.80
C ALA A 11 -31.18 -25.04 9.87
N ALA A 12 -31.63 -25.72 8.79
CA ALA A 12 -30.73 -26.26 7.77
C ALA A 12 -29.97 -25.16 7.00
N ALA A 13 -30.64 -24.05 6.65
CA ALA A 13 -30.01 -22.90 5.99
C ALA A 13 -28.94 -22.23 6.90
N ILE A 14 -29.22 -22.11 8.20
CA ILE A 14 -28.27 -21.55 9.18
C ILE A 14 -27.08 -22.52 9.32
N ALA A 15 -27.31 -23.83 9.43
CA ALA A 15 -26.24 -24.82 9.55
C ALA A 15 -25.35 -24.89 8.29
N CYS A 16 -25.93 -24.81 7.09
CA CYS A 16 -25.19 -24.71 5.84
C CYS A 16 -24.40 -23.40 5.75
N GLY A 17 -24.99 -22.27 6.13
CA GLY A 17 -24.34 -20.97 6.16
C GLY A 17 -23.16 -20.95 7.15
N TYR A 18 -23.32 -21.56 8.32
CA TYR A 18 -22.23 -21.70 9.30
C TYR A 18 -21.12 -22.63 8.79
N GLY A 19 -21.48 -23.76 8.19
CA GLY A 19 -20.50 -24.71 7.62
C GLY A 19 -19.67 -24.12 6.50
N VAL A 20 -20.27 -23.34 5.59
CA VAL A 20 -19.58 -22.65 4.51
C VAL A 20 -18.68 -21.54 5.07
N GLY A 21 -19.14 -20.79 6.10
CA GLY A 21 -18.35 -19.74 6.74
C GLY A 21 -17.10 -20.27 7.46
N ILE A 22 -17.11 -21.52 7.96
CA ILE A 22 -15.96 -22.15 8.62
C ILE A 22 -14.97 -22.72 7.58
N ALA A 23 -15.46 -23.15 6.41
CA ALA A 23 -14.65 -23.77 5.37
C ALA A 23 -13.91 -22.75 4.47
N LEU A 24 -14.31 -21.47 4.49
CA LEU A 24 -13.58 -20.44 3.76
C LEU A 24 -12.24 -20.16 4.48
N PRO A 25 -11.10 -20.23 3.78
CA PRO A 25 -9.82 -19.88 4.40
C PRO A 25 -9.92 -18.44 4.90
N LYS A 26 -9.71 -18.25 6.20
CA LYS A 26 -9.51 -16.92 6.81
C LYS A 26 -8.15 -16.40 6.36
N THR A 27 -8.03 -16.01 5.10
CA THR A 27 -6.91 -15.15 4.69
C THR A 27 -7.06 -13.87 5.49
N ARG A 28 -6.10 -13.58 6.38
CA ARG A 28 -6.07 -12.30 7.07
C ARG A 28 -5.92 -11.24 5.99
N ALA A 29 -6.87 -10.31 5.91
CA ALA A 29 -6.79 -9.22 4.93
C ALA A 29 -5.55 -8.34 5.18
N ASP A 30 -5.00 -8.36 6.39
CA ASP A 30 -3.70 -7.74 6.69
C ASP A 30 -2.55 -8.34 5.86
N GLU A 31 -2.66 -9.59 5.41
CA GLU A 31 -1.68 -10.23 4.51
C GLU A 31 -1.87 -9.84 3.04
N LEU A 32 -3.05 -9.32 2.68
CA LEU A 32 -3.41 -8.97 1.31
C LEU A 32 -3.28 -7.48 1.01
N TYR A 33 -3.49 -6.63 2.01
CA TYR A 33 -3.59 -5.18 1.81
C TYR A 33 -2.48 -4.44 2.53
N LEU A 34 -1.85 -3.51 1.80
CA LEU A 34 -0.91 -2.58 2.40
C LEU A 34 -1.68 -1.61 3.30
N ARG A 35 -1.38 -1.65 4.60
CA ARG A 35 -2.03 -0.80 5.60
C ARG A 35 -1.26 0.52 5.78
N PRO A 36 -1.94 1.60 6.23
CA PRO A 36 -1.26 2.85 6.56
C PRO A 36 -0.17 2.68 7.63
N PRO A 37 0.78 3.64 7.73
CA PRO A 37 1.81 3.62 8.78
C PRO A 37 1.23 3.43 10.16
N GLY A 38 1.92 2.67 11.00
CA GLY A 38 1.49 2.41 12.38
C GLY A 38 0.38 1.38 12.53
N ALA A 39 -0.06 0.73 11.46
CA ALA A 39 -1.07 -0.32 11.55
C ALA A 39 -0.63 -1.43 12.49
N VAL A 40 -1.47 -1.74 13.49
CA VAL A 40 -1.20 -2.78 14.47
C VAL A 40 -1.61 -4.16 13.94
N LYS A 41 -1.08 -5.22 14.54
CA LYS A 41 -1.32 -6.61 14.13
C LYS A 41 -2.80 -7.00 14.01
N ASN A 42 -3.67 -6.36 14.80
CA ASN A 42 -5.13 -6.59 14.77
C ASN A 42 -5.88 -5.42 14.12
N PHE A 43 -5.27 -4.79 13.12
CA PHE A 43 -5.79 -3.58 12.48
C PHE A 43 -7.27 -3.67 12.12
N GLU A 44 -7.69 -4.74 11.44
CA GLU A 44 -9.08 -4.92 10.99
C GLU A 44 -10.11 -4.94 12.12
N SER A 45 -9.72 -5.53 13.27
CA SER A 45 -10.60 -5.62 14.43
C SER A 45 -10.72 -4.30 15.19
N LEU A 46 -9.68 -3.47 15.14
CA LEU A 46 -9.61 -2.18 15.82
C LEU A 46 -10.07 -1.01 14.93
N CYS A 47 -10.01 -1.16 13.62
CA CYS A 47 -10.43 -0.12 12.69
C CYS A 47 -11.95 0.08 12.73
N ILE A 48 -12.40 1.21 13.28
CA ILE A 48 -13.81 1.57 13.33
C ILE A 48 -14.35 2.17 12.01
N LYS A 49 -13.53 2.14 10.96
CA LYS A 49 -13.93 2.54 9.60
C LYS A 49 -14.38 4.01 9.48
N CYS A 50 -13.86 4.88 10.33
CA CYS A 50 -14.28 6.29 10.43
C CYS A 50 -13.78 7.19 9.28
N GLY A 51 -12.78 6.73 8.48
CA GLY A 51 -12.24 7.47 7.35
C GLY A 51 -11.34 8.68 7.71
N GLN A 52 -11.05 8.94 8.99
CA GLN A 52 -10.22 10.08 9.40
C GLN A 52 -8.82 10.04 8.76
N CYS A 53 -8.18 8.87 8.73
CA CYS A 53 -6.87 8.69 8.11
C CYS A 53 -6.86 9.03 6.60
N VAL A 54 -7.98 8.79 5.90
CA VAL A 54 -8.13 9.14 4.48
C VAL A 54 -8.16 10.67 4.32
N GLN A 55 -8.94 11.36 5.14
CA GLN A 55 -9.16 12.80 5.02
C GLN A 55 -7.92 13.62 5.35
N VAL A 56 -7.11 13.18 6.30
CA VAL A 56 -5.91 13.90 6.73
C VAL A 56 -4.67 13.58 5.89
N CYS A 57 -4.74 12.61 4.97
CA CYS A 57 -3.60 12.24 4.13
C CYS A 57 -3.30 13.32 3.10
N PRO A 58 -2.15 14.03 3.19
CA PRO A 58 -1.85 15.14 2.28
C PRO A 58 -1.49 14.68 0.86
N TYR A 59 -1.25 13.37 0.67
CA TYR A 59 -0.95 12.77 -0.64
C TYR A 59 -2.12 11.95 -1.19
N HIS A 60 -3.26 11.90 -0.51
CA HIS A 60 -4.42 11.09 -0.91
C HIS A 60 -4.06 9.63 -1.22
N SER A 61 -3.13 9.06 -0.43
CA SER A 61 -2.60 7.71 -0.63
C SER A 61 -3.46 6.63 0.03
N ILE A 62 -4.39 7.01 0.89
CA ILE A 62 -5.19 6.09 1.68
C ILE A 62 -6.61 6.06 1.11
N ASP A 63 -7.07 4.86 0.78
CA ASP A 63 -8.44 4.57 0.36
C ASP A 63 -9.13 3.64 1.36
N LEU A 64 -10.45 3.46 1.22
CA LEU A 64 -11.24 2.49 1.97
C LEU A 64 -11.56 1.29 1.08
N LEU A 65 -11.43 0.08 1.64
CA LEU A 65 -11.80 -1.14 0.94
C LEU A 65 -13.29 -1.19 0.65
N ASP A 66 -13.64 -1.68 -0.53
CA ASP A 66 -14.99 -1.77 -1.05
C ASP A 66 -15.76 -2.94 -0.43
N ILE A 67 -17.09 -2.94 -0.62
CA ILE A 67 -18.02 -3.95 -0.09
C ILE A 67 -17.69 -5.37 -0.58
N ALA A 68 -17.07 -5.50 -1.75
CA ALA A 68 -16.62 -6.76 -2.31
C ALA A 68 -15.55 -7.47 -1.46
N GLN A 69 -14.90 -6.77 -0.52
CA GLN A 69 -13.82 -7.27 0.34
C GLN A 69 -14.32 -7.89 1.65
N GLY A 70 -15.62 -8.12 1.76
CA GLY A 70 -16.24 -8.84 2.88
C GLY A 70 -15.95 -8.21 4.24
N TYR A 71 -15.32 -8.96 5.16
CA TYR A 71 -15.04 -8.50 6.52
C TYR A 71 -14.16 -7.25 6.57
N SER A 72 -13.24 -7.11 5.63
CA SER A 72 -12.32 -5.96 5.52
C SER A 72 -12.95 -4.71 4.94
N ASN A 73 -14.21 -4.79 4.44
CA ASN A 73 -14.94 -3.66 3.88
C ASN A 73 -14.88 -2.43 4.77
N GLY A 74 -14.58 -1.29 4.18
CA GLY A 74 -14.50 0.02 4.85
C GLY A 74 -13.22 0.23 5.67
N THR A 75 -12.33 -0.75 5.79
CA THR A 75 -11.03 -0.54 6.42
C THR A 75 -10.07 0.17 5.48
N SER A 76 -9.17 1.00 6.02
CA SER A 76 -8.24 1.78 5.22
C SER A 76 -7.09 0.93 4.68
N TYR A 77 -6.67 1.21 3.44
CA TYR A 77 -5.56 0.56 2.77
C TYR A 77 -4.86 1.54 1.82
N ILE A 78 -3.72 1.12 1.28
CA ILE A 78 -2.96 1.85 0.29
C ILE A 78 -2.78 0.96 -0.94
N ASP A 79 -3.18 1.46 -2.11
CA ASP A 79 -2.85 0.83 -3.39
C ASP A 79 -1.52 1.40 -3.89
N ALA A 80 -0.42 0.70 -3.61
CA ALA A 80 0.92 1.13 -3.97
C ALA A 80 1.13 1.33 -5.48
N ASN A 81 0.33 0.69 -6.34
CA ASN A 81 0.43 0.91 -7.79
C ASN A 81 -0.29 2.19 -8.23
N LYS A 82 -1.26 2.67 -7.44
CA LYS A 82 -1.93 3.94 -7.69
C LYS A 82 -1.23 5.09 -7.00
N ARG A 83 -1.01 4.98 -5.68
CA ARG A 83 -0.41 6.03 -4.89
C ARG A 83 0.25 5.48 -3.62
N GLY A 84 1.58 5.56 -3.54
CA GLY A 84 2.36 5.15 -2.38
C GLY A 84 2.24 6.10 -1.19
N CYS A 85 2.72 5.69 -0.03
CA CYS A 85 2.82 6.51 1.16
C CYS A 85 4.14 7.31 1.15
N TYR A 86 4.05 8.64 1.18
CA TYR A 86 5.22 9.52 1.18
C TYR A 86 5.82 9.76 2.58
N LEU A 87 5.42 8.98 3.58
CA LEU A 87 5.97 9.01 4.94
C LEU A 87 6.02 10.44 5.50
N CYS A 88 4.87 11.10 5.56
CA CYS A 88 4.75 12.49 6.00
C CYS A 88 5.30 12.70 7.41
N ASP A 89 5.87 13.87 7.68
CA ASP A 89 6.22 14.27 9.03
C ASP A 89 5.03 14.15 9.97
N LEU A 90 5.27 13.64 11.18
CA LEU A 90 4.28 13.43 12.24
C LEU A 90 3.15 12.45 11.92
N PHE A 91 3.18 11.78 10.78
CA PHE A 91 2.15 10.80 10.37
C PHE A 91 0.72 11.25 10.72
N PRO A 92 0.14 12.25 10.01
CA PRO A 92 -1.19 12.78 10.34
C PRO A 92 -2.27 11.70 10.42
N CYS A 93 -2.17 10.65 9.59
CA CYS A 93 -3.09 9.52 9.61
C CYS A 93 -3.04 8.72 10.93
N VAL A 94 -1.85 8.59 11.53
CA VAL A 94 -1.65 7.95 12.83
C VAL A 94 -2.26 8.80 13.93
N LEU A 95 -1.94 10.11 13.95
CA LEU A 95 -2.45 11.05 14.95
C LEU A 95 -3.98 11.19 14.92
N ALA A 96 -4.57 11.08 13.73
CA ALA A 96 -6.03 11.18 13.56
C ALA A 96 -6.77 9.87 13.88
N CYS A 97 -6.09 8.77 14.18
CA CYS A 97 -6.73 7.49 14.43
C CYS A 97 -7.28 7.41 15.87
N PRO A 98 -8.62 7.46 16.09
CA PRO A 98 -9.16 7.50 17.44
C PRO A 98 -9.24 6.12 18.10
N SER A 99 -9.17 5.03 17.31
CA SER A 99 -9.37 3.67 17.80
C SER A 99 -8.07 2.96 18.16
N GLY A 100 -6.90 3.58 17.89
CA GLY A 100 -5.60 2.93 18.07
C GLY A 100 -5.29 1.83 17.05
N ALA A 101 -6.10 1.68 16.00
CA ALA A 101 -5.78 0.78 14.87
C ALA A 101 -4.47 1.17 14.18
N LEU A 102 -4.14 2.48 14.18
CA LEU A 102 -2.82 3.01 13.88
C LEU A 102 -2.19 3.44 15.20
N SER A 103 -1.07 2.80 15.58
CA SER A 103 -0.42 3.03 16.87
C SER A 103 0.24 4.41 16.94
N HIS A 104 -0.12 5.20 17.94
CA HIS A 104 0.49 6.51 18.22
C HIS A 104 1.96 6.41 18.67
N ASP A 105 2.49 5.21 18.87
CA ASP A 105 3.92 4.98 19.13
C ASP A 105 4.76 5.13 17.86
N THR A 106 4.13 5.12 16.68
CA THR A 106 4.78 5.34 15.39
C THR A 106 5.08 6.84 15.22
N LYS A 107 6.30 7.24 15.49
CA LYS A 107 6.73 8.65 15.51
C LYS A 107 7.76 8.99 14.46
N VAL A 108 8.59 8.02 14.08
CA VAL A 108 9.66 8.19 13.09
C VAL A 108 9.56 7.12 12.00
N ILE A 109 10.21 7.35 10.87
CA ILE A 109 10.19 6.41 9.72
C ILE A 109 10.68 5.02 10.13
N GLY A 110 11.62 4.92 11.05
CA GLY A 110 12.13 3.64 11.56
C GLY A 110 11.10 2.77 12.29
N ASP A 111 10.02 3.37 12.79
CA ASP A 111 8.92 2.64 13.46
C ASP A 111 7.94 2.04 12.44
N VAL A 112 8.00 2.50 11.18
CA VAL A 112 7.05 2.11 10.13
C VAL A 112 7.40 0.71 9.60
N LYS A 113 6.42 -0.19 9.61
CA LYS A 113 6.53 -1.57 9.10
C LYS A 113 5.29 -1.91 8.28
N MET A 114 5.23 -1.37 7.07
CA MET A 114 4.10 -1.62 6.18
C MET A 114 4.29 -2.87 5.33
N GLY A 115 5.54 -3.18 4.97
CA GLY A 115 5.91 -4.30 4.11
C GLY A 115 7.30 -4.12 3.52
N VAL A 116 7.58 -4.82 2.43
CA VAL A 116 8.86 -4.75 1.69
C VAL A 116 8.61 -4.68 0.20
N ALA A 117 9.38 -3.86 -0.50
CA ALA A 117 9.39 -3.83 -1.96
C ALA A 117 10.14 -5.04 -2.53
N ILE A 118 9.64 -5.58 -3.63
CA ILE A 118 10.32 -6.61 -4.42
C ILE A 118 10.35 -6.23 -5.89
N LEU A 119 11.43 -6.58 -6.59
CA LEU A 119 11.53 -6.50 -8.04
C LEU A 119 11.04 -7.82 -8.63
N VAL A 120 9.89 -7.81 -9.31
CA VAL A 120 9.25 -9.04 -9.84
C VAL A 120 9.76 -9.42 -11.23
N ASP A 121 10.21 -8.44 -12.02
CA ASP A 121 10.76 -8.67 -13.36
C ASP A 121 11.91 -7.69 -13.65
N ALA A 122 13.13 -8.18 -13.56
CA ALA A 122 14.32 -7.39 -13.86
C ALA A 122 14.40 -7.05 -15.37
N ASN A 123 13.96 -7.95 -16.25
CA ASN A 123 14.07 -7.76 -17.70
C ASN A 123 13.14 -6.66 -18.23
N ALA A 124 12.04 -6.38 -17.54
CA ALA A 124 11.14 -5.30 -17.88
C ALA A 124 11.56 -3.95 -17.27
N CYS A 125 12.58 -3.94 -16.37
CA CYS A 125 13.06 -2.72 -15.72
C CYS A 125 13.78 -1.80 -16.72
N LEU A 126 13.34 -0.52 -16.82
CA LEU A 126 13.96 0.46 -17.73
C LEU A 126 15.42 0.75 -17.35
N ALA A 127 15.75 0.81 -16.05
CA ALA A 127 17.13 1.00 -15.61
C ALA A 127 18.04 -0.16 -16.09
N PHE A 128 17.56 -1.40 -15.97
CA PHE A 128 18.30 -2.57 -16.43
C PHE A 128 18.56 -2.55 -17.94
N LYS A 129 17.59 -2.09 -18.72
CA LYS A 129 17.73 -1.91 -20.16
C LYS A 129 18.57 -0.70 -20.56
N GLY A 130 18.92 0.18 -19.62
CA GLY A 130 19.56 1.47 -19.91
C GLY A 130 18.62 2.46 -20.62
N GLU A 131 17.30 2.27 -20.51
CA GLU A 131 16.31 3.11 -21.13
C GLU A 131 16.01 4.36 -20.29
N SER A 132 15.71 5.46 -20.98
CA SER A 132 15.30 6.73 -20.34
C SER A 132 13.84 6.73 -19.95
N VAL A 133 13.50 7.57 -18.97
CA VAL A 133 12.11 7.85 -18.58
C VAL A 133 11.44 8.63 -19.72
N SER A 134 10.43 8.04 -20.35
CA SER A 134 9.63 8.71 -21.37
C SER A 134 8.41 9.41 -20.74
N GLU A 135 8.00 10.54 -21.32
CA GLU A 135 6.79 11.26 -20.89
C GLU A 135 5.55 10.38 -20.97
N SER A 136 5.43 9.56 -22.02
CA SER A 136 4.33 8.61 -22.18
C SER A 136 4.31 7.55 -21.09
N GLY A 137 5.47 7.08 -20.62
CA GLY A 137 5.59 6.08 -19.56
C GLY A 137 5.14 6.60 -18.19
N VAL A 138 5.28 7.90 -17.94
CA VAL A 138 4.87 8.54 -16.68
C VAL A 138 3.60 9.37 -16.81
N LYS A 139 2.92 9.30 -17.96
CA LYS A 139 1.72 10.11 -18.27
C LYS A 139 0.67 10.02 -17.15
N ASN A 140 0.37 8.82 -16.69
CA ASN A 140 -0.61 8.61 -15.61
C ASN A 140 -0.25 9.35 -14.32
N LEU A 141 1.04 9.55 -14.04
CA LEU A 141 1.52 10.31 -12.88
C LEU A 141 1.41 11.82 -13.13
N LEU A 142 1.68 12.27 -14.37
CA LEU A 142 1.62 13.67 -14.76
C LEU A 142 0.18 14.19 -14.92
N ASP A 143 -0.74 13.37 -15.38
CA ASP A 143 -2.14 13.74 -15.60
C ASP A 143 -2.99 13.75 -14.32
N ARG A 144 -2.40 13.37 -13.19
CA ARG A 144 -3.09 13.37 -11.90
C ARG A 144 -3.53 14.79 -11.50
N LYS A 145 -4.73 14.87 -10.96
CA LYS A 145 -5.21 16.09 -10.32
C LYS A 145 -4.37 16.37 -9.08
N ILE A 146 -3.88 17.60 -8.97
CA ILE A 146 -3.08 18.09 -7.85
C ILE A 146 -3.99 18.89 -6.93
N TYR A 147 -3.89 18.64 -5.63
CA TYR A 147 -4.71 19.29 -4.61
C TYR A 147 -3.91 20.19 -3.68
N ASN A 148 -2.57 20.04 -3.65
CA ASN A 148 -1.70 20.80 -2.77
C ASN A 148 -0.26 20.85 -3.30
N ASP A 149 0.56 21.71 -2.67
CA ASP A 149 1.96 21.94 -3.05
C ASP A 149 2.85 20.71 -2.89
N ARG A 150 2.53 19.80 -1.95
CA ARG A 150 3.30 18.56 -1.74
C ARG A 150 3.14 17.60 -2.93
N GLU A 151 1.93 17.44 -3.42
CA GLU A 151 1.67 16.64 -4.64
C GLU A 151 2.30 17.29 -5.87
N GLN A 152 2.28 18.64 -5.94
CA GLN A 152 2.93 19.38 -7.01
C GLN A 152 4.44 19.12 -7.01
N ALA A 153 5.10 19.16 -5.85
CA ALA A 153 6.53 18.90 -5.72
C ALA A 153 6.92 17.50 -6.20
N VAL A 154 6.11 16.47 -5.90
CA VAL A 154 6.31 15.11 -6.43
C VAL A 154 6.21 15.09 -7.96
N LYS A 155 5.19 15.73 -8.51
CA LYS A 155 5.00 15.82 -9.96
C LYS A 155 6.18 16.51 -10.65
N ASP A 156 6.69 17.59 -10.06
CA ASP A 156 7.83 18.32 -10.62
C ASP A 156 9.13 17.52 -10.52
N SER A 157 9.32 16.75 -9.43
CA SER A 157 10.44 15.81 -9.30
C SER A 157 10.41 14.72 -10.38
N ILE A 158 9.24 14.22 -10.75
CA ILE A 158 9.07 13.25 -11.85
C ILE A 158 9.43 13.91 -13.21
N LYS A 159 8.96 15.14 -13.45
CA LYS A 159 9.25 15.88 -14.71
C LYS A 159 10.74 16.08 -14.94
N VAL A 160 11.50 16.40 -13.88
CA VAL A 160 12.96 16.59 -13.96
C VAL A 160 13.67 15.32 -14.42
N LYS A 161 13.10 14.14 -14.18
CA LYS A 161 13.67 12.84 -14.56
C LYS A 161 13.34 12.39 -15.99
N ILE A 162 12.42 13.06 -16.69
CA ILE A 162 12.09 12.73 -18.07
C ILE A 162 13.32 12.95 -18.95
N GLY A 163 13.63 11.94 -19.79
CA GLY A 163 14.80 11.93 -20.66
C GLY A 163 16.10 11.42 -20.01
N SER A 164 16.17 11.27 -18.68
CA SER A 164 17.30 10.65 -18.01
C SER A 164 17.14 9.13 -17.91
N ILE A 165 18.25 8.40 -17.71
CA ILE A 165 18.20 6.95 -17.41
C ILE A 165 17.33 6.74 -16.19
N CYS A 166 16.48 5.70 -16.23
CA CYS A 166 15.48 5.49 -15.21
C CYS A 166 16.11 5.18 -13.84
N ASP A 167 15.84 6.03 -12.87
CA ASP A 167 16.19 5.87 -11.44
C ASP A 167 15.05 6.27 -10.50
N LEU A 168 13.84 6.44 -11.04
CA LEU A 168 12.67 6.99 -10.34
C LEU A 168 12.42 6.33 -8.98
N CYS A 169 12.52 5.00 -8.91
CA CYS A 169 12.29 4.25 -7.69
C CYS A 169 13.27 4.59 -6.56
N ALA A 170 14.52 4.88 -6.91
CA ALA A 170 15.55 5.27 -5.94
C ALA A 170 15.50 6.76 -5.62
N SER A 171 15.40 7.62 -6.66
CA SER A 171 15.44 9.07 -6.49
C SER A 171 14.21 9.65 -5.78
N LEU A 172 13.04 8.99 -5.89
CA LEU A 172 11.80 9.41 -5.23
C LEU A 172 11.49 8.63 -3.94
N CYS A 173 12.38 7.74 -3.50
CA CYS A 173 12.17 7.00 -2.27
C CYS A 173 12.19 7.94 -1.05
N PRO A 174 11.13 8.02 -0.23
CA PRO A 174 11.10 8.92 0.92
C PRO A 174 12.05 8.49 2.04
N VAL A 175 12.51 7.22 2.04
CA VAL A 175 13.51 6.69 2.98
C VAL A 175 14.94 6.92 2.45
N GLY A 176 15.08 7.08 1.13
CA GLY A 176 16.38 7.32 0.48
C GLY A 176 17.23 6.06 0.32
N GLU A 177 18.56 6.25 0.28
CA GLU A 177 19.55 5.22 -0.04
C GLU A 177 19.64 4.07 0.97
N SER A 178 19.10 4.24 2.16
CA SER A 178 19.01 3.14 3.15
C SER A 178 17.98 2.08 2.75
N ALA A 179 17.00 2.43 1.91
CA ALA A 179 15.93 1.53 1.48
C ALA A 179 16.09 1.02 0.04
N ILE A 180 16.61 1.84 -0.87
CA ILE A 180 16.76 1.46 -2.28
C ILE A 180 17.87 2.28 -2.96
N ILE A 181 18.70 1.60 -3.74
CA ILE A 181 19.72 2.22 -4.60
C ILE A 181 19.69 1.59 -5.99
N ILE A 182 20.26 2.27 -6.99
CA ILE A 182 20.55 1.63 -8.28
C ILE A 182 21.98 1.10 -8.22
N GLN A 183 22.15 -0.22 -8.37
CA GLN A 183 23.44 -0.89 -8.42
C GLN A 183 23.49 -1.81 -9.64
N GLY A 184 24.48 -1.65 -10.50
CA GLY A 184 24.60 -2.43 -11.73
C GLY A 184 23.38 -2.32 -12.65
N ASN A 185 22.80 -1.13 -12.76
CA ASN A 185 21.57 -0.84 -13.51
C ASN A 185 20.29 -1.50 -12.99
N LEU A 186 20.31 -2.06 -11.79
CA LEU A 186 19.14 -2.63 -11.15
C LEU A 186 18.83 -1.93 -9.82
N PRO A 187 17.54 -1.78 -9.47
CA PRO A 187 17.17 -1.36 -8.14
C PRO A 187 17.48 -2.46 -7.13
N LEU A 188 18.36 -2.16 -6.18
CA LEU A 188 18.67 -3.00 -5.04
C LEU A 188 17.88 -2.51 -3.83
N ILE A 189 16.94 -3.34 -3.37
CA ILE A 189 16.19 -3.09 -2.14
C ILE A 189 17.09 -3.40 -0.95
N LYS A 190 17.06 -2.58 0.09
CA LYS A 190 17.88 -2.68 1.28
C LYS A 190 17.03 -2.78 2.55
N GLN A 191 17.68 -3.12 3.66
CA GLN A 191 17.03 -3.35 4.96
C GLN A 191 16.22 -2.15 5.49
N GLY A 192 16.56 -0.93 5.09
CA GLY A 192 15.79 0.27 5.45
C GLY A 192 14.43 0.39 4.73
N CYS A 193 14.07 -0.55 3.84
CA CYS A 193 12.78 -0.52 3.17
C CYS A 193 11.62 -0.78 4.16
N VAL A 194 10.68 0.15 4.22
CA VAL A 194 9.48 0.08 5.08
C VAL A 194 8.20 -0.27 4.33
N GLY A 195 8.31 -0.55 3.01
CA GLY A 195 7.17 -0.95 2.19
C GLY A 195 6.18 0.17 1.86
N CYS A 196 6.59 1.43 1.87
CA CYS A 196 5.71 2.59 1.66
C CYS A 196 5.05 2.64 0.26
N GLY A 197 5.59 1.96 -0.75
CA GLY A 197 5.00 1.80 -2.06
C GLY A 197 5.28 2.90 -3.07
N VAL A 198 6.01 3.97 -2.73
CA VAL A 198 6.35 5.04 -3.69
C VAL A 198 7.13 4.50 -4.89
N CYS A 199 8.08 3.59 -4.67
CA CYS A 199 8.83 2.96 -5.77
C CYS A 199 7.95 2.14 -6.73
N ALA A 200 6.86 1.54 -6.24
CA ALA A 200 5.88 0.83 -7.07
C ALA A 200 5.01 1.81 -7.87
N GLU A 201 4.58 2.90 -7.22
CA GLU A 201 3.79 3.98 -7.84
C GLU A 201 4.50 4.60 -9.04
N VAL A 202 5.78 4.97 -8.86
CA VAL A 202 6.54 5.74 -9.86
C VAL A 202 7.22 4.86 -10.91
N CYS A 203 7.11 3.55 -10.83
CA CYS A 203 7.71 2.61 -11.77
C CYS A 203 6.90 2.54 -13.07
N PRO A 204 7.40 3.05 -14.23
CA PRO A 204 6.62 3.04 -15.47
C PRO A 204 6.20 1.63 -15.93
N PRO A 205 7.08 0.60 -15.90
CA PRO A 205 6.68 -0.77 -16.25
C PRO A 205 6.03 -1.53 -15.09
N GLN A 206 5.85 -0.92 -13.90
CA GLN A 206 5.23 -1.51 -12.70
C GLN A 206 5.84 -2.85 -12.27
N VAL A 207 7.15 -2.99 -12.40
CA VAL A 207 7.90 -4.20 -12.02
C VAL A 207 8.27 -4.27 -10.55
N ILE A 208 8.00 -3.22 -9.78
CA ILE A 208 8.16 -3.23 -8.33
C ILE A 208 6.81 -3.47 -7.68
N LYS A 209 6.76 -4.44 -6.76
CA LYS A 209 5.56 -4.74 -5.98
C LYS A 209 5.89 -4.63 -4.49
N ILE A 210 4.87 -4.37 -3.69
CA ILE A 210 5.01 -4.37 -2.23
C ILE A 210 4.39 -5.64 -1.69
N VAL A 211 5.15 -6.34 -0.86
CA VAL A 211 4.64 -7.48 -0.07
C VAL A 211 4.25 -6.93 1.30
N PRO A 212 2.94 -6.86 1.61
CA PRO A 212 2.46 -6.30 2.88
C PRO A 212 2.90 -7.14 4.08
N ASN A 213 3.08 -6.49 5.23
CA ASN A 213 3.33 -7.14 6.53
C ASN A 213 4.53 -8.09 6.57
N LYS A 214 5.48 -7.94 5.64
CA LYS A 214 6.75 -8.65 5.64
C LYS A 214 7.89 -7.71 5.97
N THR A 215 8.92 -8.25 6.60
CA THR A 215 10.18 -7.55 6.85
C THR A 215 11.19 -7.92 5.77
N TYR A 216 12.28 -7.14 5.69
CA TYR A 216 13.37 -7.41 4.74
C TYR A 216 13.94 -8.84 4.89
N ASP A 217 14.23 -9.26 6.12
CA ASP A 217 14.82 -10.56 6.44
C ASP A 217 13.88 -11.77 6.17
N GLU A 218 12.57 -11.52 5.95
CA GLU A 218 11.61 -12.57 5.57
C GLU A 218 11.54 -12.78 4.04
N ILE A 219 12.04 -11.82 3.26
CA ILE A 219 11.94 -11.81 1.79
C ILE A 219 13.30 -12.03 1.13
N TYR A 220 14.37 -11.46 1.70
CA TYR A 220 15.76 -11.51 1.22
C TYR A 220 16.65 -12.24 2.18
#